data_7fa70981aace5ff69c8d83a7e827f6a7
#
_entry.id   7fa70981aace5ff69c8d83a7e827f6a7
#
_cell.length_a   1.000
_cell.length_b   1.000
_cell.length_c   1.000
_cell.angle_alpha   90.00
_cell.angle_beta   90.00
_cell.angle_gamma   90.00
#
_symmetry.space_group_name_H-M   'P 1'
#
loop_
_entity.id
_entity.type
_entity.pdbx_description
1 polymer ?
#
loop_
_entity_poly.entity_id
_entity_poly.type
_entity_poly.pdbx_seq_one_letter_code
_entity_poly.pdbx_strand_id
1 'polypeptide(L)'
;MGKPTGFMDIEKLDRGYKPVSERISNYKEFVIPLTKEETIKQAARCMDCGVPYCHNGCPVNNQIPDWNDLVYSDDWKNALENLHSTNNFPEFTGRICPAPCEAACTLNLYEEPVSIKTIECAIIDRGFEEGWIKPKNARNNTGKKVSIIGAGPAGLACAQQLTRAGHDVTVYEKNNKAGGLLRYGIPDFKMEKHIIDRRINQLEGEGTIFKYGVNVGVDITVEDLENQYDAIVLSGGSEHPRDLPVEGRDLDGIHFAMEFLPQQNKRISNEGVPAKTEEILATNKNVIVIGGGDTGSDCIGTSIRQGAESVTQLEIMPIPPEQEDKTLTWPNWPLKLRTSSSQSEGALRDFSVMTQSVSGENGKVTSINCIKVDEKMKLIPKTEFSLKADLILLAMGFVHPIHEGLIENSKTELDERGNVKANTEDYKTSANKIFTAGDMRRGQSLVVWAIREGRQCASSVDYFLTGKRSLPL
;
A
#
# COMPACT_ATOMS: atom_id res chain seq x y z
N MET A 1 15.84 8.58 -26.04
CA MET A 1 14.54 9.11 -26.52
C MET A 1 13.76 7.98 -27.15
N GLY A 2 12.55 7.66 -26.66
CA GLY A 2 11.70 6.66 -27.27
C GLY A 2 11.46 6.92 -28.77
N LYS A 3 10.63 6.12 -29.42
CA LYS A 3 10.29 6.39 -30.82
C LYS A 3 9.53 7.73 -30.92
N PRO A 4 9.98 8.77 -31.65
CA PRO A 4 9.36 10.10 -31.68
C PRO A 4 7.85 10.11 -31.98
N THR A 5 7.38 9.13 -32.78
CA THR A 5 5.97 8.94 -33.13
C THR A 5 5.33 7.73 -32.44
N GLY A 6 6.01 7.13 -31.47
CA GLY A 6 5.59 5.88 -30.85
C GLY A 6 4.20 5.95 -30.22
N PHE A 7 3.86 7.07 -29.59
CA PHE A 7 2.54 7.29 -29.01
C PHE A 7 1.41 7.38 -30.07
N MET A 8 1.74 7.70 -31.32
CA MET A 8 0.77 7.76 -32.44
C MET A 8 0.66 6.41 -33.17
N ASP A 9 1.76 5.66 -33.22
CA ASP A 9 1.87 4.45 -34.05
C ASP A 9 1.56 3.16 -33.27
N ILE A 10 1.63 3.22 -31.94
CA ILE A 10 1.52 2.07 -31.05
C ILE A 10 0.35 2.28 -30.10
N GLU A 11 -0.63 1.39 -30.17
CA GLU A 11 -1.74 1.37 -29.20
C GLU A 11 -1.25 1.00 -27.79
N LYS A 12 -1.92 1.55 -26.77
CA LYS A 12 -1.63 1.19 -25.40
C LYS A 12 -1.94 -0.28 -25.12
N LEU A 13 -1.03 -0.95 -24.45
CA LEU A 13 -1.22 -2.30 -23.95
C LEU A 13 -0.79 -2.35 -22.49
N ASP A 14 -1.68 -2.81 -21.63
CA ASP A 14 -1.40 -3.12 -20.23
C ASP A 14 -1.33 -4.63 -20.00
N ARG A 15 -0.84 -5.03 -18.84
CA ARG A 15 -0.85 -6.42 -18.39
C ARG A 15 -2.27 -7.00 -18.43
N GLY A 16 -2.39 -8.21 -18.93
CA GLY A 16 -3.64 -8.97 -18.94
C GLY A 16 -3.97 -9.60 -17.57
N TYR A 17 -5.16 -10.17 -17.49
CA TYR A 17 -5.59 -10.98 -16.34
C TYR A 17 -6.06 -12.34 -16.83
N LYS A 18 -5.81 -13.39 -16.05
CA LYS A 18 -6.42 -14.70 -16.26
C LYS A 18 -7.95 -14.59 -16.22
N PRO A 19 -8.69 -15.50 -16.89
CA PRO A 19 -10.14 -15.53 -16.83
C PRO A 19 -10.66 -15.58 -15.38
N VAL A 20 -11.80 -14.97 -15.11
CA VAL A 20 -12.39 -14.91 -13.75
C VAL A 20 -12.54 -16.31 -13.14
N SER A 21 -13.04 -17.28 -13.91
CA SER A 21 -13.23 -18.67 -13.44
C SER A 21 -11.92 -19.34 -12.99
N GLU A 22 -10.78 -18.98 -13.59
CA GLU A 22 -9.47 -19.51 -13.20
C GLU A 22 -8.93 -18.79 -11.96
N ARG A 23 -8.98 -17.45 -11.94
CA ARG A 23 -8.33 -16.66 -10.89
C ARG A 23 -9.04 -16.72 -9.54
N ILE A 24 -10.36 -16.95 -9.50
CA ILE A 24 -11.11 -17.09 -8.24
C ILE A 24 -10.94 -18.48 -7.59
N SER A 25 -10.39 -19.46 -8.30
CA SER A 25 -10.19 -20.82 -7.79
C SER A 25 -9.00 -20.98 -6.86
N ASN A 26 -8.16 -19.95 -6.75
CA ASN A 26 -6.94 -19.98 -5.94
C ASN A 26 -6.52 -18.56 -5.50
N TYR A 27 -5.41 -18.47 -4.72
CA TYR A 27 -4.90 -17.22 -4.17
C TYR A 27 -3.60 -16.74 -4.85
N LYS A 28 -3.21 -17.29 -6.02
CA LYS A 28 -2.00 -16.87 -6.72
C LYS A 28 -2.22 -15.58 -7.51
N GLU A 29 -1.15 -14.84 -7.78
CA GLU A 29 -1.18 -13.73 -8.73
C GLU A 29 -1.75 -14.20 -10.06
N PHE A 30 -2.68 -13.43 -10.61
CA PHE A 30 -3.38 -13.77 -11.85
C PHE A 30 -3.05 -12.81 -12.99
N VAL A 31 -2.10 -11.91 -12.77
CA VAL A 31 -1.63 -10.97 -13.79
C VAL A 31 -0.82 -11.72 -14.84
N ILE A 32 -1.10 -11.47 -16.12
CA ILE A 32 -0.33 -11.95 -17.26
C ILE A 32 0.61 -10.81 -17.68
N PRO A 33 1.94 -10.94 -17.47
CA PRO A 33 2.88 -9.90 -17.85
C PRO A 33 2.93 -9.73 -19.36
N LEU A 34 3.34 -8.56 -19.81
CA LEU A 34 3.71 -8.37 -21.23
C LEU A 34 4.99 -9.13 -21.56
N THR A 35 5.11 -9.57 -22.79
CA THR A 35 6.38 -10.10 -23.31
C THR A 35 7.45 -9.00 -23.34
N LYS A 36 8.71 -9.38 -23.50
CA LYS A 36 9.83 -8.44 -23.65
C LYS A 36 9.56 -7.45 -24.81
N GLU A 37 9.16 -7.98 -25.96
CA GLU A 37 8.91 -7.22 -27.18
C GLU A 37 7.72 -6.25 -27.01
N GLU A 38 6.66 -6.69 -26.37
CA GLU A 38 5.51 -5.83 -26.05
C GLU A 38 5.92 -4.71 -25.08
N THR A 39 6.70 -5.03 -24.06
CA THR A 39 7.18 -4.04 -23.08
C THR A 39 8.06 -2.98 -23.74
N ILE A 40 8.97 -3.37 -24.61
CA ILE A 40 9.81 -2.47 -25.42
C ILE A 40 8.93 -1.55 -26.29
N LYS A 41 7.89 -2.09 -26.94
CA LYS A 41 6.94 -1.30 -27.71
C LYS A 41 6.17 -0.31 -26.83
N GLN A 42 5.74 -0.70 -25.62
CA GLN A 42 5.06 0.22 -24.71
C GLN A 42 5.98 1.32 -24.20
N ALA A 43 7.25 1.03 -23.95
CA ALA A 43 8.24 2.03 -23.58
C ALA A 43 8.49 3.06 -24.71
N ALA A 44 8.42 2.62 -25.96
CA ALA A 44 8.53 3.49 -27.15
C ALA A 44 7.41 4.54 -27.24
N ARG A 45 6.29 4.38 -26.53
CA ARG A 45 5.19 5.38 -26.48
C ARG A 45 5.55 6.62 -25.67
N CYS A 46 6.61 6.59 -24.87
CA CYS A 46 7.02 7.75 -24.08
C CYS A 46 7.52 8.87 -25.01
N MET A 47 6.94 10.07 -24.86
CA MET A 47 7.30 11.27 -25.64
C MET A 47 8.59 11.95 -25.18
N ASP A 48 9.18 11.49 -24.07
CA ASP A 48 10.33 12.16 -23.43
C ASP A 48 10.09 13.66 -23.22
N CYS A 49 9.05 13.99 -22.49
CA CYS A 49 8.60 15.37 -22.30
C CYS A 49 9.67 16.22 -21.60
N GLY A 50 9.98 17.40 -22.14
CA GLY A 50 10.90 18.36 -21.50
C GLY A 50 10.41 18.86 -20.12
N VAL A 51 9.10 18.76 -19.84
CA VAL A 51 8.50 18.91 -18.51
C VAL A 51 7.71 17.64 -18.21
N PRO A 52 8.34 16.64 -17.58
CA PRO A 52 7.72 15.34 -17.35
C PRO A 52 6.77 15.37 -16.14
N TYR A 53 5.49 15.68 -16.38
CA TYR A 53 4.47 15.69 -15.33
C TYR A 53 4.35 14.36 -14.59
N CYS A 54 4.70 13.24 -15.23
CA CYS A 54 4.77 11.92 -14.60
C CYS A 54 5.78 11.85 -13.44
N HIS A 55 6.90 12.62 -13.46
CA HIS A 55 7.81 12.75 -12.33
C HIS A 55 7.10 13.38 -11.12
N ASN A 56 6.39 14.51 -11.34
CA ASN A 56 5.69 15.21 -10.27
C ASN A 56 4.49 14.41 -9.76
N GLY A 57 3.85 13.65 -10.65
CA GLY A 57 2.76 12.74 -10.31
C GLY A 57 3.23 11.52 -9.51
N CYS A 58 4.52 11.18 -9.59
CA CYS A 58 5.11 10.08 -8.82
C CYS A 58 5.70 10.60 -7.50
N PRO A 59 5.18 10.19 -6.33
CA PRO A 59 5.71 10.65 -5.05
C PRO A 59 7.21 10.41 -4.83
N VAL A 60 7.79 9.33 -5.34
CA VAL A 60 9.24 9.09 -5.28
C VAL A 60 10.01 9.76 -6.41
N ASN A 61 9.34 10.54 -7.25
CA ASN A 61 9.94 11.27 -8.38
C ASN A 61 10.73 10.34 -9.33
N ASN A 62 10.15 9.19 -9.69
CA ASN A 62 10.77 8.26 -10.65
C ASN A 62 11.11 8.98 -11.96
N GLN A 63 12.31 8.73 -12.49
CA GLN A 63 12.80 9.27 -13.75
C GLN A 63 12.20 8.47 -14.92
N ILE A 64 10.89 8.62 -15.11
CA ILE A 64 10.07 7.77 -15.97
C ILE A 64 10.48 7.83 -17.45
N PRO A 65 10.72 9.00 -18.08
CA PRO A 65 11.20 9.06 -19.44
C PRO A 65 12.54 8.34 -19.63
N ASP A 66 13.48 8.52 -18.68
CA ASP A 66 14.83 7.96 -18.78
C ASP A 66 14.81 6.42 -18.82
N TRP A 67 14.14 5.77 -17.87
CA TRP A 67 14.09 4.32 -17.89
C TRP A 67 13.19 3.75 -19.00
N ASN A 68 12.19 4.51 -19.50
CA ASN A 68 11.45 4.12 -20.71
C ASN A 68 12.36 4.11 -21.96
N ASP A 69 13.23 5.10 -22.11
CA ASP A 69 14.20 5.14 -23.21
C ASP A 69 15.19 3.99 -23.13
N LEU A 70 15.69 3.69 -21.94
CA LEU A 70 16.58 2.54 -21.71
C LEU A 70 15.90 1.21 -22.04
N VAL A 71 14.63 1.02 -21.64
CA VAL A 71 13.86 -0.19 -22.02
C VAL A 71 13.63 -0.25 -23.52
N TYR A 72 13.28 0.86 -24.16
CA TYR A 72 13.13 0.93 -25.61
C TYR A 72 14.42 0.54 -26.35
N SER A 73 15.55 0.94 -25.81
CA SER A 73 16.89 0.61 -26.34
C SER A 73 17.38 -0.79 -25.94
N ASP A 74 16.55 -1.61 -25.30
CA ASP A 74 16.87 -2.95 -24.77
C ASP A 74 17.97 -2.94 -23.68
N ASP A 75 18.21 -1.79 -23.03
CA ASP A 75 19.18 -1.64 -21.94
C ASP A 75 18.53 -1.76 -20.58
N TRP A 76 18.06 -2.95 -20.25
CA TRP A 76 17.30 -3.24 -19.05
C TRP A 76 18.09 -3.08 -17.74
N LYS A 77 19.40 -3.32 -17.79
CA LYS A 77 20.25 -3.23 -16.61
C LYS A 77 20.39 -1.77 -16.16
N ASN A 78 20.64 -0.86 -17.08
CA ASN A 78 20.70 0.56 -16.77
C ASN A 78 19.30 1.12 -16.44
N ALA A 79 18.24 0.60 -17.07
CA ALA A 79 16.86 0.93 -16.68
C ALA A 79 16.58 0.55 -15.20
N LEU A 80 17.05 -0.62 -14.75
CA LEU A 80 16.94 -1.05 -13.35
C LEU A 80 17.75 -0.14 -12.40
N GLU A 81 18.96 0.24 -12.79
CA GLU A 81 19.80 1.13 -11.96
C GLU A 81 19.17 2.52 -11.84
N ASN A 82 18.64 3.06 -12.94
CA ASN A 82 17.90 4.32 -12.95
C ASN A 82 16.67 4.24 -12.05
N LEU A 83 15.84 3.20 -12.20
CA LEU A 83 14.64 2.99 -11.39
C LEU A 83 14.94 2.88 -9.88
N HIS A 84 15.99 2.14 -9.50
CA HIS A 84 16.42 2.02 -8.12
C HIS A 84 17.04 3.31 -7.54
N SER A 85 17.42 4.28 -8.35
CA SER A 85 17.95 5.55 -7.86
C SER A 85 16.90 6.34 -7.07
N THR A 86 15.64 6.21 -7.42
CA THR A 86 14.51 6.90 -6.81
C THR A 86 13.58 6.00 -6.01
N ASN A 87 13.44 4.72 -6.36
CA ASN A 87 12.53 3.77 -5.73
C ASN A 87 13.27 2.55 -5.18
N ASN A 88 13.14 2.28 -3.88
CA ASN A 88 13.73 1.10 -3.25
C ASN A 88 13.04 -0.19 -3.66
N PHE A 89 11.72 -0.15 -3.90
CA PHE A 89 10.86 -1.33 -4.03
C PHE A 89 9.91 -1.25 -5.23
N PRO A 90 10.46 -1.22 -6.47
CA PRO A 90 9.63 -1.16 -7.68
C PRO A 90 8.70 -2.36 -7.85
N GLU A 91 9.04 -3.52 -7.29
CA GLU A 91 8.18 -4.70 -7.30
C GLU A 91 6.88 -4.50 -6.50
N PHE A 92 6.89 -3.65 -5.47
CA PHE A 92 5.68 -3.31 -4.73
C PHE A 92 4.87 -2.26 -5.49
N THR A 93 5.49 -1.16 -5.88
CA THR A 93 4.80 -0.10 -6.63
C THR A 93 4.30 -0.59 -7.98
N GLY A 94 5.08 -1.36 -8.71
CA GLY A 94 4.69 -1.96 -9.98
C GLY A 94 3.50 -2.92 -9.91
N ARG A 95 3.20 -3.49 -8.71
CA ARG A 95 2.04 -4.36 -8.50
C ARG A 95 0.84 -3.64 -7.94
N ILE A 96 1.02 -2.84 -6.89
CA ILE A 96 -0.11 -2.34 -6.08
C ILE A 96 -0.27 -0.81 -6.07
N CYS A 97 0.69 -0.04 -6.58
CA CYS A 97 0.50 1.41 -6.68
C CYS A 97 -0.64 1.73 -7.66
N PRO A 98 -1.54 2.67 -7.31
CA PRO A 98 -2.60 3.08 -8.22
C PRO A 98 -2.10 3.91 -9.42
N ALA A 99 -0.78 4.14 -9.51
CA ALA A 99 -0.07 4.82 -10.60
C ALA A 99 -0.53 6.26 -10.87
N PRO A 100 -0.38 7.19 -9.89
CA PRO A 100 -0.67 8.60 -10.11
C PRO A 100 0.21 9.22 -11.21
N CYS A 101 1.37 8.62 -11.51
CA CYS A 101 2.23 8.98 -12.63
C CYS A 101 1.57 8.78 -14.00
N GLU A 102 0.74 7.73 -14.17
CA GLU A 102 -0.03 7.52 -15.40
C GLU A 102 -1.14 8.57 -15.54
N ALA A 103 -1.82 8.91 -14.42
CA ALA A 103 -2.79 9.99 -14.41
C ALA A 103 -2.17 11.33 -14.84
N ALA A 104 -0.94 11.61 -14.37
CA ALA A 104 -0.21 12.83 -14.67
C ALA A 104 0.52 12.79 -16.04
N CYS A 105 0.56 11.68 -16.73
CA CYS A 105 1.20 11.58 -18.04
C CYS A 105 0.60 12.60 -19.02
N THR A 106 1.44 13.33 -19.75
CA THR A 106 0.97 14.32 -20.74
C THR A 106 0.12 13.68 -21.83
N LEU A 107 0.41 12.44 -22.24
CA LEU A 107 -0.45 11.71 -23.18
C LEU A 107 -1.86 11.51 -22.66
N ASN A 108 -2.05 11.42 -21.33
CA ASN A 108 -3.38 11.27 -20.73
C ASN A 108 -4.31 12.45 -21.00
N LEU A 109 -3.85 13.57 -21.56
CA LEU A 109 -4.71 14.71 -21.91
C LEU A 109 -5.67 14.37 -23.07
N TYR A 110 -5.15 13.75 -24.11
CA TYR A 110 -5.87 13.51 -25.38
C TYR A 110 -5.86 12.06 -25.82
N GLU A 111 -4.92 11.28 -25.28
CA GLU A 111 -4.64 9.88 -25.62
C GLU A 111 -4.66 9.02 -24.37
N GLU A 112 -4.31 7.76 -24.49
CA GLU A 112 -4.05 6.87 -23.36
C GLU A 112 -2.62 7.04 -22.86
N PRO A 113 -2.41 7.14 -21.52
CA PRO A 113 -1.09 7.34 -20.94
C PRO A 113 -0.15 6.17 -21.26
N VAL A 114 1.15 6.39 -21.12
CA VAL A 114 2.15 5.30 -21.13
C VAL A 114 1.83 4.30 -20.01
N SER A 115 2.00 3.00 -20.28
CA SER A 115 1.80 1.91 -19.29
C SER A 115 2.96 1.85 -18.29
N ILE A 116 3.13 2.96 -17.53
CA ILE A 116 4.29 3.23 -16.67
C ILE A 116 4.46 2.14 -15.63
N LYS A 117 3.39 1.84 -14.90
CA LYS A 117 3.37 0.82 -13.84
C LYS A 117 3.71 -0.58 -14.39
N THR A 118 3.23 -0.90 -15.57
CA THR A 118 3.49 -2.17 -16.25
C THR A 118 4.98 -2.31 -16.59
N ILE A 119 5.59 -1.25 -17.14
CA ILE A 119 7.01 -1.23 -17.50
C ILE A 119 7.89 -1.27 -16.26
N GLU A 120 7.56 -0.49 -15.21
CA GLU A 120 8.22 -0.52 -13.91
C GLU A 120 8.30 -1.94 -13.35
N CYS A 121 7.16 -2.65 -13.35
CA CYS A 121 7.09 -4.03 -12.88
C CYS A 121 7.96 -4.98 -13.72
N ALA A 122 7.96 -4.83 -15.05
CA ALA A 122 8.78 -5.64 -15.94
C ALA A 122 10.28 -5.43 -15.73
N ILE A 123 10.72 -4.18 -15.49
CA ILE A 123 12.12 -3.86 -15.21
C ILE A 123 12.59 -4.59 -13.95
N ILE A 124 11.83 -4.48 -12.85
CA ILE A 124 12.25 -5.06 -11.57
C ILE A 124 12.18 -6.57 -11.56
N ASP A 125 11.15 -7.18 -12.15
CA ASP A 125 11.02 -8.64 -12.19
C ASP A 125 12.15 -9.24 -13.00
N ARG A 126 12.46 -8.69 -14.17
CA ARG A 126 13.64 -9.08 -14.95
C ARG A 126 14.94 -8.93 -14.17
N GLY A 127 15.09 -7.83 -13.39
CA GLY A 127 16.28 -7.63 -12.57
C GLY A 127 16.51 -8.72 -11.53
N PHE A 128 15.43 -9.28 -10.96
CA PHE A 128 15.51 -10.44 -10.08
C PHE A 128 15.77 -11.73 -10.83
N GLU A 129 15.09 -11.97 -11.95
CA GLU A 129 15.25 -13.18 -12.79
C GLU A 129 16.68 -13.33 -13.30
N GLU A 130 17.27 -12.24 -13.78
CA GLU A 130 18.66 -12.20 -14.29
C GLU A 130 19.72 -12.15 -13.17
N GLY A 131 19.30 -12.07 -11.90
CA GLY A 131 20.21 -12.01 -10.76
C GLY A 131 21.05 -10.73 -10.67
N TRP A 132 20.58 -9.62 -11.26
CA TRP A 132 21.27 -8.32 -11.20
C TRP A 132 21.10 -7.65 -9.83
N ILE A 133 20.04 -7.98 -9.10
CA ILE A 133 19.76 -7.42 -7.79
C ILE A 133 20.55 -8.20 -6.75
N LYS A 134 21.54 -7.54 -6.18
CA LYS A 134 22.43 -8.10 -5.15
C LYS A 134 22.48 -7.19 -3.93
N PRO A 135 22.79 -7.73 -2.73
CA PRO A 135 23.07 -6.90 -1.57
C PRO A 135 24.17 -5.86 -1.85
N LYS A 136 23.92 -4.62 -1.44
CA LYS A 136 24.86 -3.50 -1.56
C LYS A 136 25.38 -3.12 -0.17
N ASN A 137 26.55 -3.61 0.18
CA ASN A 137 27.17 -3.30 1.45
C ASN A 137 27.68 -1.85 1.51
N ALA A 138 27.57 -1.25 2.69
CA ALA A 138 28.16 0.07 2.93
C ALA A 138 29.69 0.05 2.73
N ARG A 139 30.24 1.15 2.21
CA ARG A 139 31.69 1.29 2.04
C ARG A 139 32.41 1.52 3.37
N ASN A 140 31.76 2.22 4.30
CA ASN A 140 32.31 2.58 5.61
C ASN A 140 31.23 2.37 6.68
N ASN A 141 31.62 1.92 7.85
CA ASN A 141 30.75 1.84 9.03
C ASN A 141 30.85 3.17 9.80
N THR A 142 29.72 3.76 10.17
CA THR A 142 29.65 5.00 10.95
C THR A 142 29.74 4.78 12.45
N GLY A 143 29.56 3.54 12.91
CA GLY A 143 29.44 3.17 14.32
C GLY A 143 28.15 3.68 14.99
N LYS A 144 27.22 4.25 14.23
CA LYS A 144 25.95 4.75 14.74
C LYS A 144 24.86 3.70 14.66
N LYS A 145 24.07 3.58 15.72
CA LYS A 145 23.01 2.58 15.87
C LYS A 145 21.65 3.23 15.69
N VAL A 146 20.83 2.69 14.81
CA VAL A 146 19.47 3.16 14.57
C VAL A 146 18.47 2.04 14.76
N SER A 147 17.42 2.29 15.55
CA SER A 147 16.24 1.42 15.61
C SER A 147 15.11 1.96 14.75
N ILE A 148 14.45 1.06 14.03
CA ILE A 148 13.27 1.36 13.21
C ILE A 148 12.12 0.51 13.72
N ILE A 149 11.00 1.14 14.03
CA ILE A 149 9.84 0.48 14.60
C ILE A 149 8.75 0.35 13.54
N GLY A 150 8.51 -0.88 13.11
CA GLY A 150 7.62 -1.24 12.01
C GLY A 150 8.36 -1.57 10.72
N ALA A 151 8.15 -2.81 10.23
CA ALA A 151 8.74 -3.33 8.99
C ALA A 151 7.79 -3.22 7.78
N GLY A 152 6.95 -2.18 7.74
CA GLY A 152 6.17 -1.79 6.57
C GLY A 152 7.02 -1.05 5.52
N PRO A 153 6.44 -0.62 4.39
CA PRO A 153 7.17 0.02 3.29
C PRO A 153 8.04 1.22 3.70
N ALA A 154 7.53 2.06 4.63
CA ALA A 154 8.28 3.22 5.13
C ALA A 154 9.52 2.80 5.94
N GLY A 155 9.34 1.88 6.90
CA GLY A 155 10.44 1.36 7.72
C GLY A 155 11.47 0.61 6.89
N LEU A 156 11.04 -0.21 5.94
CA LEU A 156 11.94 -0.94 5.04
C LEU A 156 12.77 0.00 4.15
N ALA A 157 12.15 1.06 3.60
CA ALA A 157 12.87 2.04 2.79
C ALA A 157 13.89 2.83 3.63
N CYS A 158 13.49 3.23 4.84
CA CYS A 158 14.37 3.89 5.79
C CYS A 158 15.54 2.97 6.19
N ALA A 159 15.26 1.70 6.51
CA ALA A 159 16.26 0.72 6.89
C ALA A 159 17.31 0.51 5.79
N GLN A 160 16.88 0.30 4.55
CA GLN A 160 17.78 0.06 3.44
C GLN A 160 18.71 1.27 3.20
N GLN A 161 18.16 2.49 3.21
CA GLN A 161 18.95 3.70 3.01
C GLN A 161 20.00 3.88 4.12
N LEU A 162 19.61 3.73 5.39
CA LEU A 162 20.52 3.89 6.53
C LEU A 162 21.58 2.78 6.60
N THR A 163 21.22 1.52 6.31
CA THR A 163 22.18 0.42 6.24
C THR A 163 23.22 0.67 5.15
N ARG A 164 22.79 1.15 3.97
CA ARG A 164 23.71 1.49 2.86
C ARG A 164 24.57 2.72 3.15
N ALA A 165 24.09 3.63 4.02
CA ALA A 165 24.91 4.75 4.53
C ALA A 165 25.95 4.32 5.55
N GLY A 166 25.88 3.08 6.06
CA GLY A 166 26.85 2.50 6.99
C GLY A 166 26.47 2.57 8.46
N HIS A 167 25.20 2.76 8.76
CA HIS A 167 24.68 2.69 10.12
C HIS A 167 24.33 1.24 10.50
N ASP A 168 24.44 0.93 11.78
CA ASP A 168 23.99 -0.34 12.37
C ASP A 168 22.47 -0.26 12.58
N VAL A 169 21.68 -0.86 11.70
CA VAL A 169 20.23 -0.74 11.67
C VAL A 169 19.55 -1.99 12.21
N THR A 170 18.66 -1.81 13.19
CA THR A 170 17.77 -2.86 13.70
C THR A 170 16.31 -2.46 13.47
N VAL A 171 15.54 -3.31 12.81
CA VAL A 171 14.10 -3.15 12.58
C VAL A 171 13.33 -4.04 13.55
N TYR A 172 12.44 -3.46 14.32
CA TYR A 172 11.52 -4.15 15.22
C TYR A 172 10.15 -4.29 14.55
N GLU A 173 9.64 -5.49 14.49
CA GLU A 173 8.33 -5.82 13.90
C GLU A 173 7.50 -6.65 14.90
N LYS A 174 6.29 -6.21 15.20
CA LYS A 174 5.38 -6.90 16.12
C LYS A 174 4.86 -8.24 15.59
N ASN A 175 4.77 -8.38 14.27
CA ASN A 175 4.38 -9.63 13.62
C ASN A 175 5.57 -10.56 13.42
N ASN A 176 5.28 -11.80 13.02
CA ASN A 176 6.29 -12.85 12.80
C ASN A 176 7.16 -12.62 11.57
N LYS A 177 6.77 -11.73 10.65
CA LYS A 177 7.50 -11.43 9.41
C LYS A 177 7.35 -9.96 9.03
N ALA A 178 8.34 -9.45 8.30
CA ALA A 178 8.31 -8.11 7.72
C ALA A 178 7.32 -7.97 6.57
N GLY A 179 6.89 -6.74 6.30
CA GLY A 179 6.07 -6.36 5.17
C GLY A 179 4.87 -5.47 5.54
N GLY A 180 4.47 -5.42 6.83
CA GLY A 180 3.32 -4.63 7.26
C GLY A 180 2.07 -4.98 6.44
N LEU A 181 1.34 -3.97 5.95
CA LEU A 181 0.13 -4.17 5.12
C LEU A 181 0.40 -4.89 3.79
N LEU A 182 1.62 -4.84 3.24
CA LEU A 182 1.98 -5.62 2.05
C LEU A 182 1.82 -7.13 2.29
N ARG A 183 2.13 -7.58 3.50
CA ARG A 183 2.04 -8.99 3.90
C ARG A 183 0.70 -9.35 4.50
N TYR A 184 0.21 -8.54 5.43
CA TYR A 184 -0.94 -8.89 6.25
C TYR A 184 -2.24 -8.25 5.79
N GLY A 185 -2.20 -7.18 5.00
CA GLY A 185 -3.38 -6.54 4.40
C GLY A 185 -3.66 -7.04 2.99
N ILE A 186 -2.71 -6.87 2.08
CA ILE A 186 -2.86 -7.18 0.65
C ILE A 186 -2.90 -8.69 0.42
N PRO A 187 -3.91 -9.22 -0.28
CA PRO A 187 -4.00 -10.66 -0.58
C PRO A 187 -2.93 -11.12 -1.57
N ASP A 188 -2.57 -12.42 -1.47
CA ASP A 188 -1.57 -13.06 -2.36
C ASP A 188 -1.96 -12.96 -3.83
N PHE A 189 -3.24 -13.02 -4.16
CA PHE A 189 -3.69 -12.90 -5.55
C PHE A 189 -3.46 -11.51 -6.18
N LYS A 190 -3.13 -10.49 -5.38
CA LYS A 190 -2.64 -9.17 -5.84
C LYS A 190 -1.12 -9.04 -5.78
N MET A 191 -0.50 -9.67 -4.79
CA MET A 191 0.96 -9.71 -4.61
C MET A 191 1.38 -10.88 -3.74
N GLU A 192 2.01 -11.88 -4.35
CA GLU A 192 2.50 -13.06 -3.63
C GLU A 192 3.63 -12.71 -2.65
N LYS A 193 3.66 -13.35 -1.49
CA LYS A 193 4.54 -12.97 -0.38
C LYS A 193 6.01 -13.28 -0.62
N HIS A 194 6.35 -14.20 -1.53
CA HIS A 194 7.73 -14.44 -1.94
C HIS A 194 8.40 -13.19 -2.53
N ILE A 195 7.60 -12.27 -3.13
CA ILE A 195 8.06 -10.96 -3.62
C ILE A 195 8.63 -10.12 -2.48
N ILE A 196 7.98 -10.17 -1.31
CA ILE A 196 8.47 -9.49 -0.11
C ILE A 196 9.70 -10.21 0.43
N ASP A 197 9.64 -11.54 0.53
CA ASP A 197 10.72 -12.35 1.12
C ASP A 197 12.05 -12.17 0.38
N ARG A 198 12.03 -12.16 -0.98
CA ARG A 198 13.26 -11.91 -1.77
C ARG A 198 13.89 -10.55 -1.47
N ARG A 199 13.06 -9.53 -1.17
CA ARG A 199 13.54 -8.19 -0.82
C ARG A 199 14.07 -8.13 0.61
N ILE A 200 13.41 -8.78 1.56
CA ILE A 200 13.89 -8.88 2.94
C ILE A 200 15.25 -9.58 2.99
N ASN A 201 15.39 -10.70 2.27
CA ASN A 201 16.68 -11.42 2.17
C ASN A 201 17.81 -10.51 1.63
N GLN A 202 17.48 -9.59 0.68
CA GLN A 202 18.47 -8.61 0.22
C GLN A 202 18.85 -7.61 1.33
N LEU A 203 17.88 -7.07 2.08
CA LEU A 203 18.16 -6.12 3.17
C LEU A 203 18.99 -6.79 4.28
N GLU A 204 18.68 -8.03 4.64
CA GLU A 204 19.47 -8.83 5.59
C GLU A 204 20.89 -9.05 5.07
N GLY A 205 21.03 -9.40 3.79
CA GLY A 205 22.33 -9.50 3.12
C GLY A 205 23.10 -8.19 3.05
N GLU A 206 22.44 -7.03 3.12
CA GLU A 206 23.05 -5.69 3.20
C GLU A 206 23.48 -5.33 4.65
N GLY A 207 23.02 -6.09 5.66
CA GLY A 207 23.37 -5.91 7.06
C GLY A 207 22.24 -5.37 7.95
N THR A 208 21.02 -5.20 7.43
CA THR A 208 19.86 -4.84 8.25
C THR A 208 19.48 -6.03 9.17
N ILE A 209 19.31 -5.77 10.47
CA ILE A 209 18.89 -6.77 11.44
C ILE A 209 17.40 -6.66 11.69
N PHE A 210 16.65 -7.76 11.58
CA PHE A 210 15.23 -7.81 11.90
C PHE A 210 14.99 -8.52 13.23
N LYS A 211 14.15 -7.95 14.07
CA LYS A 211 13.62 -8.55 15.30
C LYS A 211 12.11 -8.68 15.19
N TYR A 212 11.66 -9.88 14.88
CA TYR A 212 10.26 -10.23 14.71
C TYR A 212 9.59 -10.61 16.03
N GLY A 213 8.25 -10.45 16.09
CA GLY A 213 7.45 -10.78 17.27
C GLY A 213 7.74 -9.85 18.46
N VAL A 214 8.24 -8.64 18.21
CA VAL A 214 8.57 -7.66 19.27
C VAL A 214 7.72 -6.42 19.10
N ASN A 215 6.76 -6.25 19.98
CA ASN A 215 5.90 -5.06 20.02
C ASN A 215 6.53 -3.99 20.93
N VAL A 216 7.15 -3.00 20.32
CA VAL A 216 7.77 -1.89 21.06
C VAL A 216 6.69 -1.08 21.78
N GLY A 217 6.94 -0.76 23.05
CA GLY A 217 5.97 -0.15 23.96
C GLY A 217 5.18 -1.18 24.79
N VAL A 218 5.31 -2.48 24.47
CA VAL A 218 4.72 -3.60 25.21
C VAL A 218 5.81 -4.58 25.68
N ASP A 219 6.58 -5.16 24.73
CA ASP A 219 7.61 -6.17 25.04
C ASP A 219 8.96 -5.53 25.36
N ILE A 220 9.24 -4.37 24.84
CA ILE A 220 10.43 -3.55 25.11
C ILE A 220 10.00 -2.09 25.19
N THR A 221 10.54 -1.34 26.15
CA THR A 221 10.18 0.06 26.34
C THR A 221 10.89 0.99 25.34
N VAL A 222 10.30 2.16 25.10
CA VAL A 222 10.97 3.20 24.28
C VAL A 222 12.24 3.69 24.97
N GLU A 223 12.25 3.78 26.32
CA GLU A 223 13.42 4.15 27.10
C GLU A 223 14.59 3.17 26.92
N ASP A 224 14.31 1.86 26.85
CA ASP A 224 15.34 0.85 26.55
C ASP A 224 15.97 1.09 25.18
N LEU A 225 15.16 1.47 24.19
CA LEU A 225 15.67 1.81 22.86
C LEU A 225 16.46 3.13 22.87
N GLU A 226 16.00 4.13 23.61
CA GLU A 226 16.72 5.40 23.77
C GLU A 226 18.10 5.20 24.40
N ASN A 227 18.26 4.24 25.29
CA ASN A 227 19.56 3.90 25.91
C ASN A 227 20.50 3.11 24.99
N GLN A 228 19.95 2.36 24.01
CA GLN A 228 20.72 1.47 23.15
C GLN A 228 21.05 2.06 21.77
N TYR A 229 20.25 3.01 21.27
CA TYR A 229 20.35 3.53 19.92
C TYR A 229 20.61 5.03 19.89
N ASP A 230 21.31 5.49 18.87
CA ASP A 230 21.60 6.92 18.63
C ASP A 230 20.41 7.66 17.99
N ALA A 231 19.56 6.94 17.26
CA ALA A 231 18.31 7.45 16.70
C ALA A 231 17.22 6.36 16.64
N ILE A 232 15.96 6.77 16.70
CA ILE A 232 14.76 5.92 16.65
C ILE A 232 13.84 6.45 15.55
N VAL A 233 13.33 5.56 14.70
CA VAL A 233 12.36 5.92 13.65
C VAL A 233 11.03 5.20 13.91
N LEU A 234 9.96 5.97 14.08
CA LEU A 234 8.61 5.47 14.22
C LEU A 234 7.96 5.33 12.83
N SER A 235 7.65 4.11 12.41
CA SER A 235 7.06 3.78 11.10
C SER A 235 6.04 2.63 11.17
N GLY A 236 5.35 2.52 12.32
CA GLY A 236 4.36 1.48 12.60
C GLY A 236 3.04 1.59 11.83
N GLY A 237 2.88 2.59 10.98
CA GLY A 237 1.68 2.78 10.16
C GLY A 237 0.52 3.46 10.90
N SER A 238 -0.65 3.48 10.25
CA SER A 238 -1.92 3.97 10.79
C SER A 238 -2.87 2.77 10.84
N GLU A 239 -3.17 2.27 12.03
CA GLU A 239 -3.89 0.99 12.20
C GLU A 239 -5.19 1.12 12.99
N HIS A 240 -5.48 2.29 13.60
CA HIS A 240 -6.76 2.49 14.28
C HIS A 240 -7.88 2.59 13.25
N PRO A 241 -8.80 1.59 13.17
CA PRO A 241 -9.81 1.55 12.13
C PRO A 241 -10.92 2.58 12.41
N ARG A 242 -11.54 3.08 11.34
CA ARG A 242 -12.78 3.83 11.45
C ARG A 242 -13.92 2.86 11.76
N ASP A 243 -14.64 3.11 12.83
CA ASP A 243 -15.79 2.28 13.22
C ASP A 243 -17.12 2.79 12.66
N LEU A 244 -18.15 1.96 12.77
CA LEU A 244 -19.53 2.22 12.36
C LEU A 244 -20.44 2.27 13.60
N PRO A 245 -20.62 3.43 14.26
CA PRO A 245 -21.35 3.55 15.50
C PRO A 245 -22.88 3.57 15.26
N VAL A 246 -23.45 2.42 14.94
CA VAL A 246 -24.90 2.23 14.72
C VAL A 246 -25.45 1.18 15.66
N GLU A 247 -26.78 1.16 15.83
CA GLU A 247 -27.46 0.09 16.58
C GLU A 247 -27.16 -1.26 15.99
N GLY A 248 -26.84 -2.25 16.82
CA GLY A 248 -26.48 -3.61 16.41
C GLY A 248 -25.00 -3.80 16.02
N ARG A 249 -24.13 -2.80 16.26
CA ARG A 249 -22.69 -2.89 15.96
C ARG A 249 -21.99 -4.04 16.68
N ASP A 250 -22.46 -4.43 17.84
CA ASP A 250 -21.89 -5.44 18.74
C ASP A 250 -22.36 -6.88 18.42
N LEU A 251 -23.14 -7.07 17.38
CA LEU A 251 -23.53 -8.41 16.92
C LEU A 251 -22.34 -9.17 16.35
N ASP A 252 -22.28 -10.47 16.63
CA ASP A 252 -21.32 -11.38 16.02
C ASP A 252 -21.46 -11.38 14.48
N GLY A 253 -20.33 -11.43 13.78
CA GLY A 253 -20.27 -11.39 12.33
C GLY A 253 -20.03 -9.98 11.75
N ILE A 254 -19.73 -8.98 12.59
CA ILE A 254 -19.32 -7.63 12.16
C ILE A 254 -17.86 -7.40 12.56
N HIS A 255 -16.97 -7.40 11.57
CA HIS A 255 -15.53 -7.35 11.79
C HIS A 255 -14.86 -6.22 11.00
N PHE A 256 -13.77 -5.71 11.52
CA PHE A 256 -12.91 -4.85 10.72
C PHE A 256 -12.18 -5.64 9.62
N ALA A 257 -11.94 -5.01 8.49
CA ALA A 257 -11.18 -5.62 7.39
C ALA A 257 -9.83 -6.17 7.85
N MET A 258 -9.17 -5.48 8.80
CA MET A 258 -7.87 -5.90 9.36
C MET A 258 -7.95 -6.98 10.45
N GLU A 259 -9.13 -7.50 10.73
CA GLU A 259 -9.31 -8.76 11.47
C GLU A 259 -9.47 -9.93 10.50
N PHE A 260 -10.10 -9.70 9.35
CA PHE A 260 -10.39 -10.69 8.31
C PHE A 260 -9.18 -10.97 7.39
N LEU A 261 -8.61 -9.95 6.76
CA LEU A 261 -7.54 -10.10 5.76
C LEU A 261 -6.26 -10.76 6.32
N PRO A 262 -5.75 -10.36 7.51
CA PRO A 262 -4.56 -10.99 8.05
C PRO A 262 -4.73 -12.48 8.35
N GLN A 263 -5.92 -12.92 8.76
CA GLN A 263 -6.18 -14.34 9.00
C GLN A 263 -6.02 -15.14 7.71
N GLN A 264 -6.60 -14.65 6.60
CA GLN A 264 -6.48 -15.34 5.32
C GLN A 264 -5.05 -15.33 4.80
N ASN A 265 -4.34 -14.20 4.90
CA ASN A 265 -2.94 -14.10 4.47
C ASN A 265 -2.04 -15.05 5.30
N LYS A 266 -2.27 -15.17 6.60
CA LYS A 266 -1.56 -16.13 7.47
C LYS A 266 -1.88 -17.58 7.11
N ARG A 267 -3.12 -17.91 6.73
CA ARG A 267 -3.49 -19.27 6.25
C ARG A 267 -2.71 -19.63 4.99
N ILE A 268 -2.64 -18.70 4.01
CA ILE A 268 -1.92 -18.93 2.75
C ILE A 268 -0.40 -19.08 2.99
N SER A 269 0.17 -18.28 3.89
CA SER A 269 1.60 -18.35 4.21
C SER A 269 1.99 -19.45 5.20
N ASN A 270 1.04 -20.28 5.64
CA ASN A 270 1.22 -21.33 6.67
C ASN A 270 1.81 -20.79 7.99
N GLU A 271 1.55 -19.54 8.34
CA GLU A 271 1.97 -18.96 9.62
C GLU A 271 1.10 -19.40 10.79
N GLY A 272 -0.06 -19.98 10.50
CA GLY A 272 -1.08 -20.32 11.48
C GLY A 272 -1.84 -19.08 12.00
N VAL A 273 -3.09 -19.30 12.42
CA VAL A 273 -3.88 -18.30 13.15
C VAL A 273 -3.78 -18.66 14.63
N PRO A 274 -3.60 -17.69 15.55
CA PRO A 274 -3.53 -18.02 16.98
C PRO A 274 -4.72 -18.84 17.43
N ALA A 275 -4.48 -19.89 18.21
CA ALA A 275 -5.49 -20.91 18.60
C ALA A 275 -6.72 -20.36 19.34
N LYS A 276 -6.66 -19.12 19.84
CA LYS A 276 -7.78 -18.44 20.54
C LYS A 276 -8.48 -17.39 19.65
N THR A 277 -8.08 -17.24 18.38
CA THR A 277 -8.69 -16.26 17.48
C THR A 277 -9.90 -16.91 16.81
N GLU A 278 -11.06 -16.29 16.93
CA GLU A 278 -12.24 -16.70 16.19
C GLU A 278 -12.00 -16.65 14.69
N GLU A 279 -12.33 -17.72 13.99
CA GLU A 279 -12.14 -17.79 12.54
C GLU A 279 -13.20 -16.97 11.81
N ILE A 280 -12.74 -15.98 11.05
CA ILE A 280 -13.60 -15.18 10.18
C ILE A 280 -13.52 -15.79 8.77
N LEU A 281 -14.63 -16.38 8.32
CA LEU A 281 -14.76 -17.01 7.01
C LEU A 281 -16.03 -16.53 6.31
N ALA A 282 -15.93 -16.31 5.00
CA ALA A 282 -17.02 -15.88 4.14
C ALA A 282 -17.78 -17.05 3.47
N THR A 283 -17.33 -18.30 3.68
CA THR A 283 -17.90 -19.50 3.04
C THR A 283 -19.40 -19.63 3.29
N ASN A 284 -20.19 -19.74 2.22
CA ASN A 284 -21.65 -19.85 2.24
C ASN A 284 -22.37 -18.70 2.96
N LYS A 285 -21.75 -17.49 3.00
CA LYS A 285 -22.32 -16.30 3.65
C LYS A 285 -22.68 -15.23 2.64
N ASN A 286 -23.70 -14.44 2.97
CA ASN A 286 -23.99 -13.18 2.32
C ASN A 286 -23.10 -12.11 2.98
N VAL A 287 -22.13 -11.63 2.24
CA VAL A 287 -21.09 -10.72 2.74
C VAL A 287 -21.42 -9.29 2.33
N ILE A 288 -21.43 -8.39 3.29
CA ILE A 288 -21.50 -6.94 3.05
C ILE A 288 -20.13 -6.33 3.33
N VAL A 289 -19.59 -5.57 2.38
CA VAL A 289 -18.34 -4.81 2.55
C VAL A 289 -18.68 -3.32 2.56
N ILE A 290 -18.40 -2.65 3.67
CA ILE A 290 -18.66 -1.20 3.80
C ILE A 290 -17.36 -0.44 3.53
N GLY A 291 -17.34 0.32 2.43
CA GLY A 291 -16.22 1.13 1.98
C GLY A 291 -15.75 0.81 0.56
N GLY A 292 -15.50 1.85 -0.23
CA GLY A 292 -15.20 1.79 -1.67
C GLY A 292 -13.71 1.69 -2.04
N GLY A 293 -12.82 1.72 -1.06
CA GLY A 293 -11.35 1.77 -1.28
C GLY A 293 -10.71 0.41 -1.59
N ASP A 294 -9.37 0.40 -1.70
CA ASP A 294 -8.58 -0.80 -2.00
C ASP A 294 -8.76 -1.90 -0.95
N THR A 295 -8.87 -1.53 0.33
CA THR A 295 -9.14 -2.49 1.41
C THR A 295 -10.48 -3.20 1.22
N GLY A 296 -11.52 -2.46 0.79
CA GLY A 296 -12.82 -3.06 0.44
C GLY A 296 -12.69 -4.02 -0.74
N SER A 297 -11.95 -3.64 -1.77
CA SER A 297 -11.63 -4.52 -2.90
C SER A 297 -10.91 -5.81 -2.48
N ASP A 298 -10.00 -5.73 -1.49
CA ASP A 298 -9.29 -6.89 -0.96
C ASP A 298 -10.23 -7.81 -0.18
N CYS A 299 -11.15 -7.25 0.60
CA CYS A 299 -12.20 -8.00 1.28
C CYS A 299 -13.13 -8.73 0.29
N ILE A 300 -13.54 -8.06 -0.80
CA ILE A 300 -14.37 -8.64 -1.86
C ILE A 300 -13.67 -9.86 -2.48
N GLY A 301 -12.46 -9.67 -3.00
CA GLY A 301 -11.74 -10.75 -3.67
C GLY A 301 -11.41 -11.93 -2.77
N THR A 302 -11.15 -11.66 -1.49
CA THR A 302 -10.94 -12.71 -0.48
C THR A 302 -12.23 -13.46 -0.17
N SER A 303 -13.36 -12.75 0.00
CA SER A 303 -14.66 -13.36 0.28
C SER A 303 -15.14 -14.27 -0.87
N ILE A 304 -14.96 -13.82 -2.12
CA ILE A 304 -15.30 -14.63 -3.31
C ILE A 304 -14.47 -15.92 -3.32
N ARG A 305 -13.16 -15.85 -3.09
CA ARG A 305 -12.27 -17.03 -3.05
C ARG A 305 -12.54 -17.97 -1.89
N GLN A 306 -13.10 -17.47 -0.79
CA GLN A 306 -13.58 -18.29 0.32
C GLN A 306 -14.92 -18.95 0.04
N GLY A 307 -15.59 -18.67 -1.09
CA GLY A 307 -16.88 -19.25 -1.46
C GLY A 307 -18.06 -18.57 -0.79
N ALA A 308 -18.06 -17.24 -0.73
CA ALA A 308 -19.23 -16.45 -0.32
C ALA A 308 -20.42 -16.73 -1.26
N GLU A 309 -21.64 -16.77 -0.71
CA GLU A 309 -22.89 -16.90 -1.48
C GLU A 309 -23.16 -15.65 -2.30
N SER A 310 -22.94 -14.49 -1.70
CA SER A 310 -22.98 -13.18 -2.36
C SER A 310 -22.01 -12.21 -1.71
N VAL A 311 -21.54 -11.21 -2.48
CA VAL A 311 -20.74 -10.11 -1.96
C VAL A 311 -21.30 -8.79 -2.46
N THR A 312 -21.72 -7.93 -1.54
CA THR A 312 -22.23 -6.58 -1.86
C THR A 312 -21.36 -5.52 -1.19
N GLN A 313 -20.86 -4.58 -1.99
CA GLN A 313 -20.12 -3.42 -1.50
C GLN A 313 -21.02 -2.21 -1.38
N LEU A 314 -21.00 -1.56 -0.22
CA LEU A 314 -21.74 -0.33 0.05
C LEU A 314 -20.77 0.85 0.20
N GLU A 315 -21.05 1.93 -0.54
CA GLU A 315 -20.28 3.16 -0.52
C GLU A 315 -21.18 4.34 -0.16
N ILE A 316 -20.79 5.13 0.82
CA ILE A 316 -21.56 6.30 1.25
C ILE A 316 -21.46 7.45 0.24
N MET A 317 -20.34 7.54 -0.47
CA MET A 317 -20.13 8.56 -1.50
C MET A 317 -20.98 8.29 -2.73
N PRO A 318 -21.37 9.34 -3.48
CA PRO A 318 -22.03 9.15 -4.77
C PRO A 318 -21.13 8.41 -5.76
N ILE A 319 -21.75 7.76 -6.74
CA ILE A 319 -21.01 7.09 -7.80
C ILE A 319 -20.15 8.12 -8.57
N PRO A 320 -18.83 7.93 -8.65
CA PRO A 320 -18.00 8.80 -9.47
C PRO A 320 -18.36 8.72 -10.96
N PRO A 321 -18.07 9.74 -11.75
CA PRO A 321 -18.31 9.70 -13.20
C PRO A 321 -17.51 8.56 -13.85
N GLU A 322 -18.02 7.98 -14.92
CA GLU A 322 -17.31 6.92 -15.67
C GLU A 322 -16.02 7.45 -16.30
N GLN A 323 -16.04 8.70 -16.77
CA GLN A 323 -14.89 9.39 -17.33
C GLN A 323 -14.55 10.60 -16.48
N GLU A 324 -13.25 10.85 -16.31
CA GLU A 324 -12.78 12.05 -15.62
C GLU A 324 -12.98 13.31 -16.47
N ASP A 325 -13.26 14.42 -15.82
CA ASP A 325 -13.08 15.75 -16.41
C ASP A 325 -11.62 16.20 -16.20
N LYS A 326 -10.79 16.01 -17.21
CA LYS A 326 -9.37 16.33 -17.16
C LYS A 326 -9.09 17.82 -16.98
N THR A 327 -10.05 18.69 -17.34
CA THR A 327 -9.90 20.15 -17.12
C THR A 327 -9.92 20.52 -15.64
N LEU A 328 -10.54 19.68 -14.80
CA LEU A 328 -10.63 19.87 -13.35
C LEU A 328 -9.53 19.13 -12.56
N THR A 329 -9.09 17.97 -13.05
CA THR A 329 -8.25 17.06 -12.25
C THR A 329 -6.81 16.97 -12.73
N TRP A 330 -6.54 16.95 -14.03
CA TRP A 330 -5.19 16.79 -14.55
C TRP A 330 -4.27 17.96 -14.13
N PRO A 331 -3.01 17.72 -13.73
CA PRO A 331 -2.27 16.44 -13.69
C PRO A 331 -2.43 15.66 -12.38
N ASN A 332 -3.40 16.03 -11.54
CA ASN A 332 -3.63 15.43 -10.24
C ASN A 332 -4.45 14.13 -10.34
N TRP A 333 -4.81 13.59 -9.19
CA TRP A 333 -5.57 12.36 -9.10
C TRP A 333 -6.96 12.46 -9.71
N PRO A 334 -7.33 11.60 -10.68
CA PRO A 334 -8.59 11.71 -11.41
C PRO A 334 -9.81 11.33 -10.55
N LEU A 335 -10.87 12.10 -10.68
CA LEU A 335 -12.19 11.73 -10.16
C LEU A 335 -12.91 10.92 -11.24
N LYS A 336 -12.88 9.60 -11.12
CA LYS A 336 -13.60 8.67 -12.02
C LYS A 336 -13.93 7.36 -11.32
N LEU A 337 -14.97 6.69 -11.81
CA LEU A 337 -15.31 5.35 -11.35
C LEU A 337 -14.17 4.38 -11.68
N ARG A 338 -13.71 3.67 -10.65
CA ARG A 338 -12.70 2.62 -10.80
C ARG A 338 -13.32 1.28 -10.43
N THR A 339 -13.04 0.30 -11.25
CA THR A 339 -13.43 -1.08 -10.98
C THR A 339 -12.16 -1.91 -10.84
N SER A 340 -11.95 -2.44 -9.65
CA SER A 340 -10.82 -3.33 -9.38
C SER A 340 -11.08 -4.73 -9.95
N SER A 341 -10.02 -5.52 -10.09
CA SER A 341 -10.12 -6.92 -10.48
C SER A 341 -11.07 -7.72 -9.57
N SER A 342 -11.05 -7.46 -8.26
CA SER A 342 -11.93 -8.15 -7.30
C SER A 342 -13.40 -7.81 -7.50
N GLN A 343 -13.71 -6.54 -7.75
CA GLN A 343 -15.10 -6.12 -8.03
C GLN A 343 -15.63 -6.75 -9.32
N SER A 344 -14.78 -6.90 -10.35
CA SER A 344 -15.17 -7.55 -11.62
C SER A 344 -15.34 -9.08 -11.50
N GLU A 345 -15.02 -9.68 -10.36
CA GLU A 345 -15.16 -11.11 -10.08
C GLU A 345 -16.58 -11.52 -9.67
N GLY A 346 -17.51 -10.56 -9.53
CA GLY A 346 -18.94 -10.86 -9.29
C GLY A 346 -19.54 -10.12 -8.09
N ALA A 347 -18.89 -9.11 -7.55
CA ALA A 347 -19.46 -8.29 -6.49
C ALA A 347 -20.52 -7.31 -7.02
N LEU A 348 -21.60 -7.16 -6.27
CA LEU A 348 -22.54 -6.05 -6.44
C LEU A 348 -21.99 -4.80 -5.75
N ARG A 349 -22.27 -3.62 -6.33
CA ARG A 349 -21.86 -2.32 -5.76
C ARG A 349 -23.02 -1.37 -5.69
N ASP A 350 -23.18 -0.72 -4.55
CA ASP A 350 -24.19 0.30 -4.36
C ASP A 350 -23.58 1.57 -3.73
N PHE A 351 -23.99 2.72 -4.22
CA PHE A 351 -23.43 4.03 -3.88
C PHE A 351 -24.48 4.92 -3.24
N SER A 352 -24.04 5.97 -2.57
CA SER A 352 -24.90 6.89 -1.83
C SER A 352 -25.75 6.13 -0.79
N VAL A 353 -25.15 5.17 -0.09
CA VAL A 353 -25.80 4.32 0.89
C VAL A 353 -25.24 4.58 2.28
N MET A 354 -26.09 4.97 3.20
CA MET A 354 -25.78 5.09 4.63
C MET A 354 -26.41 3.95 5.41
N THR A 355 -25.62 3.28 6.24
CA THR A 355 -26.12 2.29 7.19
C THR A 355 -26.80 2.99 8.35
N GLN A 356 -28.01 2.58 8.69
CA GLN A 356 -28.78 3.11 9.82
C GLN A 356 -28.67 2.21 11.05
N SER A 357 -28.77 0.89 10.85
CA SER A 357 -28.67 -0.11 11.93
C SER A 357 -28.31 -1.47 11.37
N VAL A 358 -27.94 -2.38 12.25
CA VAL A 358 -27.78 -3.79 11.95
C VAL A 358 -28.76 -4.60 12.80
N SER A 359 -29.43 -5.57 12.17
CA SER A 359 -30.36 -6.46 12.85
C SER A 359 -29.75 -7.85 13.00
N GLY A 360 -30.09 -8.54 14.07
CA GLY A 360 -29.59 -9.88 14.32
C GLY A 360 -30.55 -10.75 15.11
N GLU A 361 -30.25 -12.03 15.12
CA GLU A 361 -30.96 -13.03 15.92
C GLU A 361 -29.96 -13.86 16.72
N ASN A 362 -30.26 -14.14 17.98
CA ASN A 362 -29.38 -14.92 18.87
C ASN A 362 -27.96 -14.36 18.98
N GLY A 363 -27.82 -13.03 18.92
CA GLY A 363 -26.52 -12.33 19.01
C GLY A 363 -25.73 -12.31 17.71
N LYS A 364 -26.23 -12.83 16.58
CA LYS A 364 -25.56 -12.86 15.29
C LYS A 364 -26.26 -11.97 14.28
N VAL A 365 -25.48 -11.33 13.41
CA VAL A 365 -26.01 -10.50 12.33
C VAL A 365 -26.83 -11.32 11.34
N THR A 366 -27.97 -10.77 10.91
CA THR A 366 -28.84 -11.38 9.88
C THR A 366 -29.16 -10.41 8.74
N SER A 367 -29.14 -9.10 9.01
CA SER A 367 -29.36 -8.08 7.98
C SER A 367 -28.76 -6.73 8.35
N ILE A 368 -28.53 -5.93 7.34
CA ILE A 368 -28.13 -4.51 7.46
C ILE A 368 -29.26 -3.62 6.92
N ASN A 369 -29.61 -2.58 7.66
CA ASN A 369 -30.65 -1.63 7.30
C ASN A 369 -30.00 -0.33 6.80
N CYS A 370 -30.35 0.07 5.61
CA CYS A 370 -29.72 1.15 4.88
C CYS A 370 -30.75 2.16 4.37
N ILE A 371 -30.24 3.36 4.06
CA ILE A 371 -31.01 4.43 3.42
C ILE A 371 -30.12 5.11 2.38
N LYS A 372 -30.72 5.64 1.30
CA LYS A 372 -30.00 6.48 0.35
C LYS A 372 -29.74 7.88 0.92
N VAL A 373 -28.62 8.47 0.50
CA VAL A 373 -28.22 9.84 0.82
C VAL A 373 -28.01 10.65 -0.46
N ASP A 374 -28.23 11.96 -0.33
CA ASP A 374 -27.91 12.90 -1.42
C ASP A 374 -26.40 13.25 -1.43
N GLU A 375 -25.97 14.09 -2.37
CA GLU A 375 -24.59 14.58 -2.50
C GLU A 375 -24.07 15.35 -1.27
N LYS A 376 -24.98 15.83 -0.41
CA LYS A 376 -24.69 16.52 0.85
C LYS A 376 -24.82 15.61 2.07
N MET A 377 -24.87 14.30 1.87
CA MET A 377 -25.05 13.28 2.91
C MET A 377 -26.36 13.40 3.70
N LYS A 378 -27.40 14.03 3.15
CA LYS A 378 -28.72 14.08 3.76
C LYS A 378 -29.52 12.84 3.38
N LEU A 379 -30.26 12.30 4.34
CA LEU A 379 -31.12 11.15 4.13
C LEU A 379 -32.22 11.47 3.13
N ILE A 380 -32.44 10.56 2.18
CA ILE A 380 -33.54 10.63 1.21
C ILE A 380 -34.71 9.80 1.75
N PRO A 381 -35.80 10.44 2.23
CA PRO A 381 -36.93 9.70 2.83
C PRO A 381 -37.56 8.71 1.85
N LYS A 382 -38.06 7.58 2.38
CA LYS A 382 -38.72 6.49 1.62
C LYS A 382 -37.78 5.76 0.65
N THR A 383 -36.49 5.75 0.96
CA THR A 383 -35.47 4.96 0.25
C THR A 383 -34.82 3.92 1.16
N GLU A 384 -35.46 3.67 2.32
CA GLU A 384 -35.00 2.66 3.26
C GLU A 384 -35.08 1.26 2.62
N PHE A 385 -34.06 0.45 2.82
CA PHE A 385 -34.01 -0.93 2.38
C PHE A 385 -33.17 -1.77 3.32
N SER A 386 -33.36 -3.09 3.26
CA SER A 386 -32.57 -4.04 4.04
C SER A 386 -31.92 -5.06 3.12
N LEU A 387 -30.68 -5.43 3.45
CA LEU A 387 -29.94 -6.52 2.78
C LEU A 387 -29.66 -7.63 3.77
N LYS A 388 -29.79 -8.88 3.32
CA LYS A 388 -29.34 -10.04 4.09
C LYS A 388 -27.83 -9.97 4.28
N ALA A 389 -27.38 -10.22 5.50
CA ALA A 389 -25.97 -10.19 5.86
C ALA A 389 -25.66 -11.25 6.92
N ASP A 390 -24.77 -12.16 6.58
CA ASP A 390 -24.23 -13.17 7.51
C ASP A 390 -22.80 -12.79 7.97
N LEU A 391 -22.17 -11.83 7.27
CA LEU A 391 -20.87 -11.27 7.57
C LEU A 391 -20.81 -9.82 7.06
N ILE A 392 -20.41 -8.89 7.92
CA ILE A 392 -20.18 -7.49 7.56
C ILE A 392 -18.70 -7.16 7.80
N LEU A 393 -18.04 -6.65 6.76
CA LEU A 393 -16.63 -6.26 6.80
C LEU A 393 -16.50 -4.74 6.70
N LEU A 394 -15.97 -4.10 7.75
CA LEU A 394 -15.75 -2.66 7.82
C LEU A 394 -14.41 -2.31 7.18
N ALA A 395 -14.47 -1.76 5.98
CA ALA A 395 -13.31 -1.34 5.17
C ALA A 395 -13.30 0.18 4.93
N MET A 396 -13.63 0.96 5.97
CA MET A 396 -13.83 2.41 5.91
C MET A 396 -12.55 3.23 6.11
N GLY A 397 -11.38 2.58 6.07
CA GLY A 397 -10.07 3.20 6.27
C GLY A 397 -9.68 3.33 7.73
N PHE A 398 -8.54 4.00 7.95
CA PHE A 398 -7.94 4.22 9.26
C PHE A 398 -8.02 5.69 9.67
N VAL A 399 -7.98 5.94 10.97
CA VAL A 399 -8.04 7.30 11.53
C VAL A 399 -6.65 7.82 11.87
N HIS A 400 -5.89 7.02 12.64
CA HIS A 400 -4.56 7.37 13.14
C HIS A 400 -3.79 6.10 13.57
N PRO A 401 -2.51 6.19 13.95
CA PRO A 401 -1.78 5.10 14.60
C PRO A 401 -2.43 4.65 15.92
N ILE A 402 -2.17 3.41 16.34
CA ILE A 402 -2.49 2.97 17.70
C ILE A 402 -1.64 3.78 18.69
N HIS A 403 -2.27 4.47 19.64
CA HIS A 403 -1.57 5.32 20.59
C HIS A 403 -1.02 4.53 21.78
N GLU A 404 -1.76 3.51 22.21
CA GLU A 404 -1.40 2.68 23.36
C GLU A 404 -0.02 2.04 23.18
N GLY A 405 0.77 2.07 24.21
CA GLY A 405 2.10 1.51 24.23
C GLY A 405 3.14 2.41 23.54
N LEU A 406 3.43 2.23 22.26
CA LEU A 406 4.54 2.90 21.57
C LEU A 406 4.47 4.43 21.64
N ILE A 407 3.36 5.04 21.21
CA ILE A 407 3.24 6.49 21.09
C ILE A 407 3.17 7.14 22.45
N GLU A 408 2.35 6.62 23.38
CA GLU A 408 2.25 7.12 24.74
C GLU A 408 3.61 7.08 25.46
N ASN A 409 4.34 5.98 25.31
CA ASN A 409 5.67 5.82 25.92
C ASN A 409 6.75 6.69 25.27
N SER A 410 6.61 7.01 23.98
CA SER A 410 7.55 7.91 23.28
C SER A 410 7.37 9.39 23.66
N LYS A 411 6.25 9.76 24.26
CA LYS A 411 5.90 11.15 24.65
C LYS A 411 6.00 12.14 23.50
N THR A 412 5.77 11.68 22.26
CA THR A 412 5.78 12.53 21.07
C THR A 412 4.46 13.29 20.94
N GLU A 413 4.53 14.52 20.45
CA GLU A 413 3.32 15.31 20.13
C GLU A 413 2.56 14.67 18.97
N LEU A 414 1.23 14.79 19.02
CA LEU A 414 0.32 14.40 17.97
C LEU A 414 -0.19 15.62 17.20
N ASP A 415 -0.56 15.41 15.94
CA ASP A 415 -1.31 16.39 15.16
C ASP A 415 -2.82 16.34 15.51
N GLU A 416 -3.60 17.24 14.92
CA GLU A 416 -5.07 17.32 15.14
C GLU A 416 -5.83 16.05 14.71
N ARG A 417 -5.21 15.18 13.91
CA ARG A 417 -5.79 13.91 13.46
C ARG A 417 -5.33 12.71 14.28
N GLY A 418 -4.46 12.93 15.27
CA GLY A 418 -3.89 11.88 16.11
C GLY A 418 -2.66 11.17 15.50
N ASN A 419 -2.05 11.71 14.45
CA ASN A 419 -0.80 11.18 13.91
C ASN A 419 0.41 11.75 14.67
N VAL A 420 1.54 11.06 14.64
CA VAL A 420 2.76 11.57 15.26
C VAL A 420 3.26 12.80 14.49
N LYS A 421 3.31 13.93 15.18
CA LYS A 421 3.62 15.23 14.58
C LYS A 421 5.10 15.34 14.23
N ALA A 422 5.39 15.55 12.95
CA ALA A 422 6.69 15.93 12.41
C ALA A 422 6.51 16.66 11.07
N ASN A 423 7.45 17.53 10.72
CA ASN A 423 7.48 18.20 9.43
C ASN A 423 8.08 17.28 8.33
N THR A 424 8.16 17.76 7.10
CA THR A 424 8.75 17.03 5.96
C THR A 424 10.15 17.50 5.60
N GLU A 425 10.74 18.40 6.40
CA GLU A 425 12.10 18.92 6.19
C GLU A 425 13.13 18.04 6.90
N ASP A 426 12.82 17.64 8.14
CA ASP A 426 13.73 16.85 8.98
C ASP A 426 13.11 15.61 9.60
N TYR A 427 11.80 15.40 9.47
CA TYR A 427 11.07 14.23 9.99
C TYR A 427 11.21 14.02 11.51
N LYS A 428 11.75 15.02 12.24
CA LYS A 428 11.99 14.96 13.66
C LYS A 428 10.71 15.22 14.44
N THR A 429 10.47 14.43 15.47
CA THR A 429 9.36 14.62 16.40
C THR A 429 9.70 15.65 17.49
N SER A 430 8.77 15.92 18.40
CA SER A 430 9.01 16.73 19.62
C SER A 430 9.99 16.06 20.59
N ALA A 431 10.17 14.75 20.54
CA ALA A 431 11.09 14.00 21.38
C ALA A 431 12.50 13.96 20.79
N ASN A 432 13.51 13.98 21.69
CA ASN A 432 14.90 13.95 21.24
C ASN A 432 15.22 12.62 20.51
N LYS A 433 16.01 12.68 19.43
CA LYS A 433 16.46 11.55 18.60
C LYS A 433 15.35 10.61 18.08
N ILE A 434 14.07 10.99 18.19
CA ILE A 434 12.94 10.24 17.65
C ILE A 434 12.42 10.93 16.39
N PHE A 435 12.31 10.16 15.31
CA PHE A 435 11.84 10.56 13.99
C PHE A 435 10.59 9.75 13.64
N THR A 436 9.81 10.20 12.66
CA THR A 436 8.63 9.46 12.21
C THR A 436 8.43 9.59 10.70
N ALA A 437 7.95 8.52 10.06
CA ALA A 437 7.73 8.48 8.62
C ALA A 437 6.54 7.58 8.23
N GLY A 438 6.02 7.81 7.03
CA GLY A 438 4.91 7.05 6.46
C GLY A 438 3.58 7.39 7.11
N ASP A 439 2.67 6.41 7.12
CA ASP A 439 1.29 6.64 7.59
C ASP A 439 1.22 7.02 9.08
N MET A 440 2.22 6.67 9.87
CA MET A 440 2.30 7.08 11.28
C MET A 440 2.40 8.61 11.43
N ARG A 441 3.04 9.29 10.47
CA ARG A 441 3.19 10.74 10.42
C ARG A 441 2.08 11.43 9.63
N ARG A 442 1.73 10.90 8.45
CA ARG A 442 0.84 11.59 7.49
C ARG A 442 -0.61 11.09 7.50
N GLY A 443 -0.88 10.00 8.23
CA GLY A 443 -2.13 9.25 8.11
C GLY A 443 -2.13 8.30 6.91
N GLN A 444 -3.20 7.55 6.76
CA GLN A 444 -3.37 6.58 5.69
C GLN A 444 -3.04 7.16 4.31
N SER A 445 -2.16 6.48 3.56
CA SER A 445 -1.67 6.96 2.27
C SER A 445 -1.30 5.83 1.30
N LEU A 446 -0.71 6.18 0.15
CA LEU A 446 -0.27 5.20 -0.84
C LEU A 446 1.09 4.59 -0.45
N VAL A 447 1.33 3.34 -0.89
CA VAL A 447 2.62 2.65 -0.69
C VAL A 447 3.81 3.48 -1.16
N VAL A 448 3.66 4.18 -2.28
CA VAL A 448 4.71 5.04 -2.85
C VAL A 448 5.02 6.26 -1.96
N TRP A 449 4.04 6.80 -1.23
CA TRP A 449 4.27 7.83 -0.22
C TRP A 449 5.02 7.30 1.00
N ALA A 450 4.68 6.09 1.44
CA ALA A 450 5.39 5.44 2.54
C ALA A 450 6.88 5.23 2.21
N ILE A 451 7.18 4.76 0.99
CA ILE A 451 8.55 4.60 0.50
C ILE A 451 9.28 5.94 0.45
N ARG A 452 8.64 7.00 -0.11
CA ARG A 452 9.22 8.35 -0.15
C ARG A 452 9.60 8.85 1.24
N GLU A 453 8.66 8.81 2.17
CA GLU A 453 8.90 9.32 3.52
C GLU A 453 9.96 8.51 4.26
N GLY A 454 10.00 7.19 4.07
CA GLY A 454 11.08 6.36 4.60
C GLY A 454 12.45 6.78 4.10
N ARG A 455 12.59 7.06 2.79
CA ARG A 455 13.83 7.56 2.17
C ARG A 455 14.23 8.92 2.72
N GLN A 456 13.31 9.87 2.76
CA GLN A 456 13.60 11.24 3.22
C GLN A 456 13.90 11.29 4.72
N CYS A 457 13.17 10.51 5.53
CA CYS A 457 13.45 10.35 6.95
C CYS A 457 14.87 9.78 7.16
N ALA A 458 15.27 8.77 6.37
CA ALA A 458 16.63 8.22 6.43
C ALA A 458 17.70 9.29 6.18
N SER A 459 17.48 10.16 5.17
CA SER A 459 18.41 11.28 4.89
C SER A 459 18.50 12.25 6.07
N SER A 460 17.40 12.50 6.76
CA SER A 460 17.36 13.37 7.94
C SER A 460 18.03 12.74 9.15
N VAL A 461 17.82 11.43 9.37
CA VAL A 461 18.51 10.67 10.42
C VAL A 461 20.01 10.62 10.18
N ASP A 462 20.45 10.33 8.94
CA ASP A 462 21.87 10.33 8.56
C ASP A 462 22.53 11.68 8.84
N TYR A 463 21.86 12.78 8.43
CA TYR A 463 22.33 14.13 8.73
C TYR A 463 22.42 14.42 10.23
N PHE A 464 21.42 14.01 11.00
CA PHE A 464 21.42 14.16 12.47
C PHE A 464 22.58 13.44 13.13
N LEU A 465 22.92 12.23 12.66
CA LEU A 465 23.97 11.38 13.25
C LEU A 465 25.38 11.76 12.82
N THR A 466 25.54 12.26 11.60
CA THR A 466 26.87 12.47 10.98
C THR A 466 27.21 13.94 10.74
N GLY A 467 26.22 14.83 10.76
CA GLY A 467 26.38 16.25 10.36
C GLY A 467 26.56 16.45 8.85
N LYS A 468 26.42 15.39 8.04
CA LYS A 468 26.56 15.43 6.57
C LYS A 468 25.36 14.75 5.92
N ARG A 469 24.87 15.28 4.81
CA ARG A 469 23.86 14.62 3.98
C ARG A 469 24.54 13.74 2.95
N SER A 470 24.56 12.44 3.17
CA SER A 470 25.12 11.46 2.25
C SER A 470 24.03 10.76 1.41
N LEU A 471 22.79 10.81 1.88
CA LEU A 471 21.65 10.21 1.22
C LEU A 471 20.83 11.25 0.44
N PRO A 472 20.20 10.86 -0.69
CA PRO A 472 19.33 11.75 -1.46
C PRO A 472 18.07 12.12 -0.66
N LEU A 473 17.52 13.29 -0.96
CA LEU A 473 16.25 13.78 -0.39
C LEU A 473 15.04 13.22 -1.13
#